data_ea2141178dbd85a1e093ff6f3d794916
#
_entry.id   ea2141178dbd85a1e093ff6f3d794916
#
_cell.length_a   1.000
_cell.length_b   1.000
_cell.length_c   1.000
_cell.angle_alpha   90.00
_cell.angle_beta   90.00
_cell.angle_gamma   90.00
#
_symmetry.space_group_name_H-M   'P 1'
#
loop_
_entity.id
_entity.type
_entity.pdbx_description
1 polymer ?
#
loop_
_entity_poly.entity_id
_entity_poly.type
_entity_poly.pdbx_seq_one_letter_code
_entity_poly.pdbx_strand_id
1 'polypeptide(L)'
;YFIELPSKQAESAPADYIRRQTLKGAERFITPELKEFEDKALSAKSRALAREKLLYEELLELLIGHLAPLQDSAAALAELDVLSNLAERALTLDLNRPRFVEHPCLQIEQGRHPVVEQVLQTPFVANDLNLDDETRMLVITGPNMGGKSTYMRQTALIVLLAQIGSFVPAKACELSLVDRIFTRIGSSDDLAGGRSTFMVEMSETANILHNA
;
A
#
# COMPACT_ATOMS: atom_id res chain seq x y z
N TYR A 1 -28.00 40.98 14.47
CA TYR A 1 -28.19 42.11 13.56
C TYR A 1 -28.98 43.20 14.22
N PHE A 2 -28.75 44.48 13.88
CA PHE A 2 -29.46 45.63 14.44
C PHE A 2 -29.37 46.84 13.48
N ILE A 3 -30.33 47.75 13.65
CA ILE A 3 -30.32 49.08 13.02
C ILE A 3 -29.86 50.08 14.09
N GLU A 4 -28.79 50.82 13.82
CA GLU A 4 -28.29 51.83 14.77
C GLU A 4 -28.70 53.23 14.30
N LEU A 5 -29.38 53.97 15.18
CA LEU A 5 -29.80 55.36 14.94
C LEU A 5 -29.16 56.27 15.99
N PRO A 6 -28.71 57.48 15.60
CA PRO A 6 -28.30 58.51 16.54
C PRO A 6 -29.43 58.85 17.49
N SER A 7 -29.13 59.14 18.79
CA SER A 7 -30.16 59.41 19.82
C SER A 7 -31.16 60.52 19.41
N LYS A 8 -30.73 61.47 18.61
CA LYS A 8 -31.61 62.55 18.12
C LYS A 8 -32.68 62.07 17.11
N GLN A 9 -32.39 60.97 16.41
CA GLN A 9 -33.28 60.38 15.40
C GLN A 9 -34.10 59.23 15.95
N ALA A 10 -33.68 58.70 17.11
CA ALA A 10 -34.32 57.56 17.74
C ALA A 10 -35.76 57.87 18.22
N GLU A 11 -36.08 59.12 18.56
CA GLU A 11 -37.42 59.56 18.91
C GLU A 11 -38.41 59.56 17.72
N SER A 12 -37.90 59.66 16.52
CA SER A 12 -38.70 59.64 15.28
C SER A 12 -38.64 58.27 14.55
N ALA A 13 -38.17 57.23 15.23
CA ALA A 13 -38.08 55.90 14.66
C ALA A 13 -39.47 55.34 14.28
N PRO A 14 -39.63 54.58 13.17
CA PRO A 14 -40.89 53.94 12.79
C PRO A 14 -41.46 53.07 13.94
N ALA A 15 -42.79 52.86 13.94
CA ALA A 15 -43.47 52.12 15.00
C ALA A 15 -43.13 50.63 15.04
N ASP A 16 -42.59 50.07 14.00
CA ASP A 16 -42.13 48.69 13.87
C ASP A 16 -40.69 48.48 14.38
N TYR A 17 -39.98 49.58 14.75
CA TYR A 17 -38.63 49.51 15.32
C TYR A 17 -38.73 49.22 16.83
N ILE A 18 -38.31 48.03 17.22
CA ILE A 18 -38.28 47.60 18.61
C ILE A 18 -36.89 47.94 19.18
N ARG A 19 -36.82 48.78 20.22
CA ARG A 19 -35.57 49.15 20.89
C ARG A 19 -34.94 47.91 21.56
N ARG A 20 -33.67 47.63 21.23
CA ARG A 20 -32.93 46.49 21.78
C ARG A 20 -31.84 46.92 22.76
N GLN A 21 -31.17 48.04 22.50
CA GLN A 21 -30.06 48.51 23.33
C GLN A 21 -29.89 50.03 23.19
N THR A 22 -29.66 50.72 24.30
CA THR A 22 -29.29 52.13 24.35
C THR A 22 -27.79 52.26 24.57
N LEU A 23 -27.11 53.03 23.74
CA LEU A 23 -25.69 53.35 23.81
C LEU A 23 -25.50 54.86 24.08
N LYS A 24 -24.25 55.27 24.43
CA LYS A 24 -23.93 56.68 24.61
C LYS A 24 -23.92 57.39 23.25
N GLY A 25 -25.06 58.02 22.89
CA GLY A 25 -25.20 58.78 21.65
C GLY A 25 -25.87 58.05 20.48
N ALA A 26 -26.26 56.77 20.66
CA ALA A 26 -26.99 56.00 19.66
C ALA A 26 -27.93 54.98 20.31
N GLU A 27 -28.94 54.54 19.59
CA GLU A 27 -29.85 53.48 19.97
C GLU A 27 -29.92 52.40 18.91
N ARG A 28 -29.99 51.15 19.36
CA ARG A 28 -30.09 49.98 18.48
C ARG A 28 -31.50 49.42 18.48
N PHE A 29 -32.02 49.26 17.31
CA PHE A 29 -33.37 48.75 17.04
C PHE A 29 -33.29 47.43 16.27
N ILE A 30 -34.33 46.65 16.38
CA ILE A 30 -34.59 45.49 15.55
C ILE A 30 -36.02 45.59 15.03
N THR A 31 -36.24 45.18 13.79
CA THR A 31 -37.57 44.98 13.24
C THR A 31 -37.95 43.50 13.28
N PRO A 32 -39.26 43.17 13.26
CA PRO A 32 -39.70 41.78 13.18
C PRO A 32 -39.07 41.04 11.98
N GLU A 33 -38.97 41.71 10.85
CA GLU A 33 -38.37 41.21 9.61
C GLU A 33 -36.85 40.94 9.79
N LEU A 34 -36.12 41.87 10.39
CA LEU A 34 -34.69 41.70 10.65
C LEU A 34 -34.44 40.57 11.68
N LYS A 35 -35.32 40.40 12.65
CA LYS A 35 -35.25 39.31 13.62
C LYS A 35 -35.45 37.95 12.92
N GLU A 36 -36.44 37.82 12.04
CA GLU A 36 -36.66 36.61 11.28
C GLU A 36 -35.46 36.27 10.38
N PHE A 37 -34.87 37.30 9.77
CA PHE A 37 -33.63 37.13 8.99
C PHE A 37 -32.46 36.69 9.85
N GLU A 38 -32.26 37.29 11.01
CA GLU A 38 -31.22 36.90 11.98
C GLU A 38 -31.37 35.42 12.39
N ASP A 39 -32.55 34.99 12.74
CA ASP A 39 -32.85 33.63 13.18
C ASP A 39 -32.57 32.63 12.00
N LYS A 40 -32.94 32.97 10.77
CA LYS A 40 -32.65 32.19 9.61
C LYS A 40 -31.13 32.11 9.31
N ALA A 41 -30.44 33.26 9.38
CA ALA A 41 -28.99 33.33 9.11
C ALA A 41 -28.18 32.58 10.18
N LEU A 42 -28.51 32.74 11.46
CA LEU A 42 -27.80 32.08 12.57
C LEU A 42 -28.05 30.56 12.58
N SER A 43 -29.27 30.11 12.19
CA SER A 43 -29.60 28.69 12.13
C SER A 43 -29.17 28.00 10.83
N ALA A 44 -28.82 28.74 9.78
CA ALA A 44 -28.53 28.20 8.46
C ALA A 44 -27.40 27.17 8.50
N LYS A 45 -26.30 27.49 9.19
CA LYS A 45 -25.12 26.60 9.29
C LYS A 45 -25.47 25.30 10.03
N SER A 46 -26.17 25.37 11.14
CA SER A 46 -26.54 24.18 11.92
C SER A 46 -27.53 23.30 11.16
N ARG A 47 -28.46 23.91 10.43
CA ARG A 47 -29.43 23.20 9.57
C ARG A 47 -28.74 22.53 8.39
N ALA A 48 -27.75 23.20 7.76
CA ALA A 48 -26.97 22.61 6.69
C ALA A 48 -26.19 21.37 7.19
N LEU A 49 -25.47 21.50 8.32
CA LEU A 49 -24.73 20.38 8.93
C LEU A 49 -25.65 19.21 9.31
N ALA A 50 -26.82 19.50 9.87
CA ALA A 50 -27.78 18.45 10.20
C ALA A 50 -28.29 17.72 8.94
N ARG A 51 -28.52 18.44 7.84
CA ARG A 51 -28.94 17.85 6.58
C ARG A 51 -27.82 17.04 5.92
N GLU A 52 -26.58 17.54 5.93
CA GLU A 52 -25.41 16.79 5.46
C GLU A 52 -25.25 15.47 6.21
N LYS A 53 -25.35 15.51 7.55
CA LYS A 53 -25.25 14.30 8.37
C LYS A 53 -26.33 13.28 8.01
N LEU A 54 -27.58 13.72 7.86
CA LEU A 54 -28.68 12.86 7.49
C LEU A 54 -28.45 12.19 6.12
N LEU A 55 -28.05 12.99 5.11
CA LEU A 55 -27.74 12.48 3.77
C LEU A 55 -26.57 11.49 3.77
N TYR A 56 -25.58 11.74 4.61
CA TYR A 56 -24.45 10.83 4.76
C TYR A 56 -24.88 9.49 5.39
N GLU A 57 -25.69 9.53 6.42
CA GLU A 57 -26.25 8.33 7.07
C GLU A 57 -27.13 7.52 6.08
N GLU A 58 -28.02 8.19 5.34
CA GLU A 58 -28.82 7.57 4.28
C GLU A 58 -27.94 6.90 3.20
N LEU A 59 -26.85 7.55 2.79
CA LEU A 59 -25.90 7.00 1.83
C LEU A 59 -25.19 5.75 2.38
N LEU A 60 -24.77 5.77 3.65
CA LEU A 60 -24.14 4.61 4.29
C LEU A 60 -25.10 3.41 4.34
N GLU A 61 -26.37 3.62 4.71
CA GLU A 61 -27.37 2.56 4.74
C GLU A 61 -27.62 1.98 3.33
N LEU A 62 -27.67 2.83 2.31
CA LEU A 62 -27.77 2.39 0.93
C LEU A 62 -26.57 1.51 0.52
N LEU A 63 -25.36 1.94 0.84
CA LEU A 63 -24.12 1.21 0.51
C LEU A 63 -24.04 -0.13 1.25
N ILE A 64 -24.47 -0.19 2.52
CA ILE A 64 -24.53 -1.44 3.28
C ILE A 64 -25.41 -2.48 2.58
N GLY A 65 -26.54 -2.06 2.01
CA GLY A 65 -27.40 -2.95 1.23
C GLY A 65 -26.75 -3.54 -0.02
N HIS A 66 -25.68 -2.91 -0.52
CA HIS A 66 -24.93 -3.34 -1.70
C HIS A 66 -23.50 -3.84 -1.37
N LEU A 67 -23.19 -4.04 -0.08
CA LEU A 67 -21.82 -4.35 0.36
C LEU A 67 -21.28 -5.64 -0.26
N ALA A 68 -22.07 -6.72 -0.29
CA ALA A 68 -21.63 -8.00 -0.85
C ALA A 68 -21.23 -7.89 -2.33
N PRO A 69 -22.09 -7.38 -3.26
CA PRO A 69 -21.69 -7.24 -4.66
C PRO A 69 -20.53 -6.25 -4.86
N LEU A 70 -20.36 -5.25 -3.99
CA LEU A 70 -19.21 -4.36 -4.04
C LEU A 70 -17.91 -5.08 -3.64
N GLN A 71 -17.96 -5.92 -2.62
CA GLN A 71 -16.82 -6.76 -2.21
C GLN A 71 -16.46 -7.78 -3.29
N ASP A 72 -17.42 -8.44 -3.89
CA ASP A 72 -17.19 -9.39 -4.99
C ASP A 72 -16.56 -8.69 -6.20
N SER A 73 -17.05 -7.51 -6.55
CA SER A 73 -16.49 -6.70 -7.64
C SER A 73 -15.05 -6.26 -7.33
N ALA A 74 -14.78 -5.84 -6.10
CA ALA A 74 -13.44 -5.45 -5.67
C ALA A 74 -12.45 -6.65 -5.71
N ALA A 75 -12.91 -7.84 -5.28
CA ALA A 75 -12.10 -9.06 -5.34
C ALA A 75 -11.78 -9.44 -6.79
N ALA A 76 -12.76 -9.42 -7.68
CA ALA A 76 -12.56 -9.71 -9.10
C ALA A 76 -11.62 -8.71 -9.79
N LEU A 77 -11.75 -7.43 -9.48
CA LEU A 77 -10.84 -6.39 -9.99
C LEU A 77 -9.40 -6.56 -9.47
N ALA A 78 -9.25 -6.91 -8.18
CA ALA A 78 -7.92 -7.17 -7.60
C ALA A 78 -7.24 -8.37 -8.25
N GLU A 79 -7.98 -9.46 -8.50
CA GLU A 79 -7.46 -10.62 -9.22
C GLU A 79 -7.05 -10.27 -10.65
N LEU A 80 -7.89 -9.56 -11.38
CA LEU A 80 -7.61 -9.11 -12.74
C LEU A 80 -6.38 -8.20 -12.79
N ASP A 81 -6.22 -7.29 -11.85
CA ASP A 81 -5.06 -6.39 -11.75
C ASP A 81 -3.76 -7.18 -11.55
N VAL A 82 -3.75 -8.14 -10.61
CA VAL A 82 -2.59 -9.02 -10.37
C VAL A 82 -2.25 -9.82 -11.61
N LEU A 83 -3.23 -10.49 -12.24
CA LEU A 83 -2.99 -11.33 -13.42
C LEU A 83 -2.49 -10.49 -14.60
N SER A 84 -3.05 -9.31 -14.81
CA SER A 84 -2.62 -8.38 -15.87
C SER A 84 -1.19 -7.90 -15.63
N ASN A 85 -0.84 -7.58 -14.39
CA ASN A 85 0.51 -7.16 -14.02
C ASN A 85 1.52 -8.29 -14.25
N LEU A 86 1.21 -9.51 -13.79
CA LEU A 86 2.09 -10.67 -13.99
C LEU A 86 2.30 -10.99 -15.49
N ALA A 87 1.24 -10.89 -16.29
CA ALA A 87 1.31 -11.09 -17.73
C ALA A 87 2.17 -10.03 -18.42
N GLU A 88 1.98 -8.76 -18.09
CA GLU A 88 2.81 -7.67 -18.61
C GLU A 88 4.27 -7.82 -18.22
N ARG A 89 4.56 -8.16 -16.96
CA ARG A 89 5.94 -8.42 -16.51
C ARG A 89 6.56 -9.61 -17.20
N ALA A 90 5.79 -10.68 -17.45
CA ALA A 90 6.28 -11.85 -18.19
C ALA A 90 6.77 -11.47 -19.60
N LEU A 91 6.01 -10.62 -20.30
CA LEU A 91 6.37 -10.15 -21.63
C LEU A 91 7.54 -9.15 -21.62
N THR A 92 7.49 -8.16 -20.71
CA THR A 92 8.47 -7.06 -20.71
C THR A 92 9.84 -7.46 -20.17
N LEU A 93 9.90 -8.48 -19.28
CA LEU A 93 11.12 -8.98 -18.66
C LEU A 93 11.57 -10.32 -19.22
N ASP A 94 10.96 -10.81 -20.31
CA ASP A 94 11.27 -12.10 -20.93
C ASP A 94 11.29 -13.24 -19.90
N LEU A 95 10.18 -13.37 -19.15
CA LEU A 95 10.01 -14.43 -18.18
C LEU A 95 9.36 -15.64 -18.83
N ASN A 96 9.74 -16.84 -18.37
CA ASN A 96 9.20 -18.09 -18.89
C ASN A 96 8.40 -18.84 -17.81
N ARG A 97 7.43 -19.65 -18.28
CA ARG A 97 6.55 -20.42 -17.40
C ARG A 97 7.34 -21.53 -16.68
N PRO A 98 7.38 -21.57 -15.33
CA PRO A 98 7.97 -22.68 -14.60
C PRO A 98 7.08 -23.92 -14.67
N ARG A 99 7.68 -25.10 -14.54
CA ARG A 99 7.01 -26.39 -14.44
C ARG A 99 7.13 -26.92 -13.01
N PHE A 100 5.99 -27.20 -12.37
CA PHE A 100 5.97 -27.84 -11.06
C PHE A 100 5.90 -29.35 -11.21
N VAL A 101 6.66 -30.05 -10.37
CA VAL A 101 6.76 -31.52 -10.32
C VAL A 101 6.60 -32.02 -8.88
N GLU A 102 6.24 -33.29 -8.72
CA GLU A 102 6.01 -33.89 -7.43
C GLU A 102 7.28 -34.41 -6.73
N HIS A 103 8.30 -34.80 -7.51
CA HIS A 103 9.58 -35.24 -6.97
C HIS A 103 10.47 -34.05 -6.59
N PRO A 104 11.26 -34.16 -5.53
CA PRO A 104 12.15 -33.11 -5.08
C PRO A 104 13.14 -32.71 -6.16
N CYS A 105 13.01 -31.51 -6.72
CA CYS A 105 13.98 -30.95 -7.64
C CYS A 105 13.91 -29.42 -7.68
N LEU A 106 15.02 -28.81 -8.10
CA LEU A 106 15.11 -27.41 -8.49
C LEU A 106 16.12 -27.33 -9.65
N GLN A 107 15.62 -27.28 -10.86
CA GLN A 107 16.40 -27.16 -12.07
C GLN A 107 16.11 -25.84 -12.74
N ILE A 108 17.13 -25.03 -12.95
CA ILE A 108 17.04 -23.72 -13.59
C ILE A 108 18.04 -23.70 -14.74
N GLU A 109 17.55 -23.49 -15.95
CA GLU A 109 18.36 -23.27 -17.13
C GLU A 109 18.44 -21.78 -17.42
N GLN A 110 19.66 -21.24 -17.54
CA GLN A 110 19.92 -19.84 -17.84
C GLN A 110 19.13 -18.87 -16.95
N GLY A 111 19.19 -19.10 -15.63
CA GLY A 111 18.58 -18.22 -14.64
C GLY A 111 19.22 -16.84 -14.63
N ARG A 112 18.42 -15.81 -14.47
CA ARG A 112 18.82 -14.39 -14.45
C ARG A 112 18.36 -13.75 -13.16
N HIS A 113 19.08 -12.74 -12.67
CA HIS A 113 18.68 -12.01 -11.48
C HIS A 113 17.77 -10.84 -11.88
N PRO A 114 16.45 -10.85 -11.53
CA PRO A 114 15.48 -9.92 -12.10
C PRO A 114 15.78 -8.44 -11.82
N VAL A 115 16.47 -8.14 -10.72
CA VAL A 115 16.83 -6.76 -10.35
C VAL A 115 18.19 -6.38 -10.93
N VAL A 116 19.20 -7.24 -10.76
CA VAL A 116 20.58 -6.93 -11.20
C VAL A 116 20.62 -6.77 -12.72
N GLU A 117 19.93 -7.63 -13.47
CA GLU A 117 19.84 -7.56 -14.92
C GLU A 117 19.33 -6.19 -15.41
N GLN A 118 18.39 -5.56 -14.69
CA GLN A 118 17.80 -4.29 -15.08
C GLN A 118 18.71 -3.08 -14.82
N VAL A 119 19.68 -3.19 -13.93
CA VAL A 119 20.58 -2.08 -13.57
C VAL A 119 21.98 -2.20 -14.19
N LEU A 120 22.34 -3.37 -14.72
CA LEU A 120 23.61 -3.56 -15.40
C LEU A 120 23.62 -2.83 -16.75
N GLN A 121 24.77 -2.22 -17.08
CA GLN A 121 25.02 -1.64 -18.41
C GLN A 121 25.54 -2.67 -19.43
N THR A 122 25.92 -3.85 -18.97
CA THR A 122 26.39 -4.97 -19.76
C THR A 122 25.39 -6.12 -19.65
N PRO A 123 25.30 -7.01 -20.66
CA PRO A 123 24.41 -8.17 -20.58
C PRO A 123 24.67 -9.00 -19.32
N PHE A 124 23.62 -9.41 -18.64
CA PHE A 124 23.72 -10.31 -17.49
C PHE A 124 24.15 -11.70 -17.96
N VAL A 125 25.13 -12.30 -17.28
CA VAL A 125 25.56 -13.67 -17.56
C VAL A 125 24.61 -14.62 -16.82
N ALA A 126 23.77 -15.32 -17.58
CA ALA A 126 22.82 -16.27 -17.03
C ALA A 126 23.52 -17.50 -16.43
N ASN A 127 22.91 -18.13 -15.44
CA ASN A 127 23.49 -19.24 -14.69
C ASN A 127 22.52 -20.40 -14.58
N ASP A 128 23.06 -21.62 -14.66
CA ASP A 128 22.28 -22.84 -14.43
C ASP A 128 22.35 -23.27 -12.96
N LEU A 129 21.31 -23.99 -12.52
CA LEU A 129 21.26 -24.67 -11.24
C LEU A 129 20.64 -26.04 -11.42
N ASN A 130 21.22 -27.05 -10.80
CA ASN A 130 20.61 -28.38 -10.71
C ASN A 130 20.69 -28.90 -9.26
N LEU A 131 19.53 -29.06 -8.63
CA LEU A 131 19.35 -29.74 -7.35
C LEU A 131 18.29 -30.83 -7.54
N ASP A 132 18.59 -32.03 -7.08
CA ASP A 132 17.74 -33.19 -7.17
C ASP A 132 17.97 -34.15 -5.98
N ASP A 133 17.46 -35.37 -6.03
CA ASP A 133 17.63 -36.34 -4.97
C ASP A 133 19.09 -36.77 -4.74
N GLU A 134 19.94 -36.69 -5.75
CA GLU A 134 21.37 -37.04 -5.65
C GLU A 134 22.18 -35.81 -5.19
N THR A 135 21.88 -34.64 -5.72
CA THR A 135 22.58 -33.37 -5.43
C THR A 135 21.71 -32.44 -4.61
N ARG A 136 21.76 -32.54 -3.31
CA ARG A 136 20.94 -31.74 -2.38
C ARG A 136 21.63 -30.47 -1.88
N MET A 137 22.93 -30.33 -2.12
CA MET A 137 23.72 -29.19 -1.64
C MET A 137 24.79 -28.81 -2.65
N LEU A 138 24.92 -27.51 -2.88
CA LEU A 138 25.99 -26.95 -3.70
C LEU A 138 26.90 -26.08 -2.86
N VAL A 139 28.23 -26.32 -3.00
CA VAL A 139 29.26 -25.44 -2.40
C VAL A 139 29.76 -24.47 -3.48
N ILE A 140 29.39 -23.19 -3.31
CA ILE A 140 29.72 -22.14 -4.29
C ILE A 140 30.93 -21.36 -3.80
N THR A 141 32.04 -21.46 -4.54
CA THR A 141 33.29 -20.77 -4.24
C THR A 141 33.62 -19.72 -5.29
N GLY A 142 34.52 -18.83 -5.00
CA GLY A 142 34.99 -17.81 -5.94
C GLY A 142 35.47 -16.53 -5.26
N PRO A 143 36.04 -15.58 -6.01
CA PRO A 143 36.57 -14.33 -5.47
C PRO A 143 35.46 -13.45 -4.89
N ASN A 144 35.85 -12.49 -4.05
CA ASN A 144 34.91 -11.44 -3.61
C ASN A 144 34.47 -10.65 -4.83
N MET A 145 33.19 -10.21 -4.81
CA MET A 145 32.52 -9.57 -5.95
C MET A 145 32.32 -10.47 -7.20
N GLY A 146 32.62 -11.76 -7.11
CA GLY A 146 32.44 -12.73 -8.19
C GLY A 146 30.98 -13.21 -8.41
N GLY A 147 29.99 -12.53 -7.85
CA GLY A 147 28.58 -12.85 -8.09
C GLY A 147 27.97 -13.96 -7.20
N LYS A 148 28.72 -14.53 -6.24
CA LYS A 148 28.21 -15.62 -5.36
C LYS A 148 26.86 -15.27 -4.68
N SER A 149 26.79 -14.10 -4.06
CA SER A 149 25.57 -13.64 -3.39
C SER A 149 24.44 -13.34 -4.38
N THR A 150 24.77 -12.85 -5.56
CA THR A 150 23.82 -12.62 -6.66
C THR A 150 23.20 -13.92 -7.11
N TYR A 151 24.02 -14.96 -7.29
CA TYR A 151 23.56 -16.29 -7.68
C TYR A 151 22.61 -16.92 -6.65
N MET A 152 22.95 -16.84 -5.34
CA MET A 152 22.06 -17.35 -4.29
C MET A 152 20.72 -16.58 -4.22
N ARG A 153 20.77 -15.23 -4.32
CA ARG A 153 19.56 -14.40 -4.33
C ARG A 153 18.70 -14.65 -5.55
N GLN A 154 19.32 -14.78 -6.73
CA GLN A 154 18.65 -15.15 -7.97
C GLN A 154 17.84 -16.43 -7.81
N THR A 155 18.46 -17.48 -7.28
CA THR A 155 17.80 -18.76 -7.03
C THR A 155 16.58 -18.61 -6.13
N ALA A 156 16.74 -17.93 -4.98
CA ALA A 156 15.64 -17.70 -4.05
C ALA A 156 14.50 -16.89 -4.69
N LEU A 157 14.81 -15.86 -5.47
CA LEU A 157 13.82 -15.04 -6.16
C LEU A 157 13.08 -15.81 -7.27
N ILE A 158 13.76 -16.67 -8.03
CA ILE A 158 13.13 -17.54 -9.03
C ILE A 158 12.12 -18.46 -8.36
N VAL A 159 12.50 -19.12 -7.26
CA VAL A 159 11.60 -20.00 -6.50
C VAL A 159 10.41 -19.22 -5.97
N LEU A 160 10.64 -18.04 -5.38
CA LEU A 160 9.57 -17.19 -4.84
C LEU A 160 8.59 -16.77 -5.94
N LEU A 161 9.10 -16.29 -7.09
CA LEU A 161 8.27 -15.89 -8.22
C LEU A 161 7.42 -17.06 -8.74
N ALA A 162 8.02 -18.23 -8.89
CA ALA A 162 7.29 -19.44 -9.29
C ALA A 162 6.14 -19.75 -8.31
N GLN A 163 6.41 -19.72 -7.02
CA GLN A 163 5.43 -20.07 -5.97
C GLN A 163 4.24 -19.10 -5.88
N ILE A 164 4.44 -17.83 -6.24
CA ILE A 164 3.33 -16.86 -6.28
C ILE A 164 2.54 -16.90 -7.59
N GLY A 165 2.86 -17.82 -8.50
CA GLY A 165 2.18 -17.98 -9.79
C GLY A 165 2.71 -17.08 -10.91
N SER A 166 3.84 -16.40 -10.71
CA SER A 166 4.52 -15.63 -11.76
C SER A 166 5.33 -16.54 -12.69
N PHE A 167 5.58 -16.07 -13.90
CA PHE A 167 6.67 -16.58 -14.73
C PHE A 167 8.01 -16.15 -14.11
N VAL A 168 9.10 -16.85 -14.49
CA VAL A 168 10.42 -16.71 -13.86
C VAL A 168 11.49 -16.25 -14.86
N PRO A 169 12.50 -15.48 -14.40
CA PRO A 169 13.62 -15.03 -15.23
C PRO A 169 14.62 -16.18 -15.48
N ALA A 170 14.22 -17.16 -16.25
CA ALA A 170 15.03 -18.30 -16.68
C ALA A 170 14.56 -18.77 -18.04
N LYS A 171 15.40 -19.43 -18.81
CA LYS A 171 15.02 -20.07 -20.09
C LYS A 171 14.08 -21.24 -19.85
N ALA A 172 14.38 -22.06 -18.82
CA ALA A 172 13.52 -23.11 -18.33
C ALA A 172 13.67 -23.22 -16.81
N CYS A 173 12.59 -23.60 -16.13
CA CYS A 173 12.62 -23.84 -14.70
C CYS A 173 11.67 -24.99 -14.37
N GLU A 174 12.20 -26.00 -13.68
CA GLU A 174 11.44 -27.10 -13.11
C GLU A 174 11.72 -27.20 -11.62
N LEU A 175 10.68 -27.23 -10.82
CA LEU A 175 10.82 -27.22 -9.36
C LEU A 175 9.68 -27.96 -8.68
N SER A 176 9.97 -28.53 -7.52
CA SER A 176 8.95 -28.99 -6.59
C SER A 176 8.42 -27.84 -5.73
N LEU A 177 7.24 -28.02 -5.13
CA LEU A 177 6.75 -27.07 -4.11
C LEU A 177 7.71 -27.07 -2.93
N VAL A 178 7.97 -25.88 -2.39
CA VAL A 178 8.78 -25.69 -1.18
C VAL A 178 7.96 -25.00 -0.10
N ASP A 179 8.11 -25.45 1.14
CA ASP A 179 7.37 -24.90 2.26
C ASP A 179 7.96 -23.57 2.76
N ARG A 180 9.29 -23.45 2.69
CA ARG A 180 10.03 -22.30 3.24
C ARG A 180 11.27 -22.00 2.44
N ILE A 181 11.65 -20.74 2.45
CA ILE A 181 12.93 -20.25 1.89
C ILE A 181 13.67 -19.55 3.01
N PHE A 182 14.82 -20.08 3.38
CA PHE A 182 15.70 -19.43 4.33
C PHE A 182 16.92 -18.87 3.63
N THR A 183 17.30 -17.64 3.96
CA THR A 183 18.50 -17.03 3.40
C THR A 183 19.38 -16.45 4.49
N ARG A 184 20.68 -16.68 4.39
CA ARG A 184 21.70 -16.02 5.15
C ARG A 184 22.74 -15.49 4.16
N ILE A 185 22.52 -14.29 3.66
CA ILE A 185 23.36 -13.65 2.63
C ILE A 185 23.89 -12.35 3.21
N GLY A 186 25.05 -12.43 3.85
CA GLY A 186 25.82 -11.31 4.44
C GLY A 186 25.02 -10.09 4.87
N SER A 187 25.04 -9.70 6.11
CA SER A 187 24.48 -8.42 6.54
C SER A 187 25.39 -7.29 6.10
N SER A 188 24.82 -6.19 5.59
CA SER A 188 25.47 -4.90 5.72
C SER A 188 25.62 -4.60 7.22
N ASP A 189 26.77 -4.14 7.65
CA ASP A 189 27.00 -3.72 9.03
C ASP A 189 25.86 -2.84 9.52
N ASP A 190 25.06 -3.34 10.46
CA ASP A 190 24.10 -2.52 11.19
C ASP A 190 24.85 -1.75 12.28
N LEU A 191 25.63 -0.78 11.82
CA LEU A 191 26.36 0.16 12.69
C LEU A 191 25.41 1.00 13.57
N ALA A 192 24.15 1.11 13.15
CA ALA A 192 23.14 1.89 13.88
C ALA A 192 22.55 1.12 15.07
N GLY A 193 22.51 -0.20 15.03
CA GLY A 193 21.93 -1.05 16.08
C GLY A 193 22.93 -1.53 17.14
N GLY A 194 24.24 -1.26 16.98
CA GLY A 194 25.28 -1.64 17.93
C GLY A 194 25.45 -3.16 18.16
N ARG A 195 24.85 -3.99 17.32
CA ARG A 195 24.96 -5.45 17.38
C ARG A 195 26.14 -5.92 16.55
N SER A 196 26.97 -6.78 17.14
CA SER A 196 28.02 -7.46 16.39
C SER A 196 27.43 -8.25 15.24
N THR A 197 27.97 -8.11 14.01
CA THR A 197 27.61 -8.89 12.83
C THR A 197 27.57 -10.39 13.14
N PHE A 198 28.51 -10.86 13.95
CA PHE A 198 28.56 -12.24 14.43
C PHE A 198 27.30 -12.66 15.20
N MET A 199 26.78 -11.81 16.10
CA MET A 199 25.56 -12.12 16.86
C MET A 199 24.31 -12.17 16.00
N VAL A 200 24.23 -11.28 15.00
CA VAL A 200 23.14 -11.29 14.02
C VAL A 200 23.22 -12.59 13.21
N GLU A 201 24.40 -12.95 12.72
CA GLU A 201 24.65 -14.17 11.98
C GLU A 201 24.27 -15.43 12.77
N MET A 202 24.65 -15.50 14.01
CA MET A 202 24.32 -16.64 14.87
C MET A 202 22.83 -16.72 15.16
N SER A 203 22.15 -15.60 15.37
CA SER A 203 20.71 -15.56 15.60
C SER A 203 19.93 -15.98 14.36
N GLU A 204 20.33 -15.52 13.16
CA GLU A 204 19.71 -15.95 11.90
C GLU A 204 19.94 -17.44 11.62
N THR A 205 21.17 -17.92 11.84
CA THR A 205 21.48 -19.34 11.67
C THR A 205 20.69 -20.21 12.66
N ALA A 206 20.59 -19.79 13.92
CA ALA A 206 19.78 -20.50 14.92
C ALA A 206 18.31 -20.56 14.53
N ASN A 207 17.76 -19.45 13.97
CA ASN A 207 16.38 -19.42 13.47
C ASN A 207 16.18 -20.39 12.30
N ILE A 208 17.13 -20.48 11.36
CA ILE A 208 17.08 -21.45 10.27
C ILE A 208 17.06 -22.88 10.84
N LEU A 209 18.02 -23.22 11.69
CA LEU A 209 18.13 -24.56 12.27
C LEU A 209 16.93 -24.98 13.13
N HIS A 210 16.23 -24.02 13.71
CA HIS A 210 15.06 -24.30 14.53
C HIS A 210 13.78 -24.51 13.70
N ASN A 211 13.72 -23.95 12.50
CA ASN A 211 12.52 -23.94 11.65
C ASN A 211 12.67 -24.72 10.34
N ALA A 212 13.84 -25.27 10.05
CA ALA A 212 14.10 -26.09 8.86
C ALA A 212 13.57 -27.51 8.98
#